data_7f1b3955949a18f63f3cbee3db0e1225
#
_entry.id   7f1b3955949a18f63f3cbee3db0e1225
#
_cell.length_a   1.000
_cell.length_b   1.000
_cell.length_c   1.000
_cell.angle_alpha   90.00
_cell.angle_beta   90.00
_cell.angle_gamma   90.00
#
_symmetry.space_group_name_H-M   'P 1'
#
loop_
_entity.id
_entity.type
_entity.pdbx_description
1 polymer ?
#
loop_
_entity_poly.entity_id
_entity_poly.type
_entity_poly.pdbx_seq_one_letter_code
_entity_poly.pdbx_strand_id
1 'polypeptide(L)'
;KDYTLACSTKGDILGDLNQSDSAIYYWKIGAESSNIYVKASSYDCLFREYKKMKLWKESTLYADSFFIYYDSIQAMNDRAELDKLMDNHLVELHKRELSARNQWIIVGLVAAFLVLVAILIILYLWRDGRRKKKYVDLQQRLMENRAEAIFLSEVTEASSDDRNAELEKLEKERFQICLSLFETTAGSKRLDELKKATPSMQIKIADTYRALIVSNIRKSFADVMGNLKERYPNLTNDDLLYCVLSLLRCPKDVILHITNVSADAIKVRKNRIKGKIDAEQFSHIFDC
;
A
#
# COMPACT_ATOMS: atom_id res chain seq x y z
N LYS A 1 -21.76 -55.77 30.87
CA LYS A 1 -20.35 -55.34 31.13
C LYS A 1 -20.17 -54.75 32.53
N ASP A 2 -21.23 -54.23 33.15
CA ASP A 2 -21.14 -53.49 34.41
C ASP A 2 -21.34 -54.31 35.65
N TYR A 3 -21.78 -55.59 35.52
CA TYR A 3 -22.09 -56.47 36.66
C TYR A 3 -20.85 -56.82 37.46
N THR A 4 -19.75 -57.28 36.82
CA THR A 4 -18.51 -57.63 37.49
C THR A 4 -17.82 -56.46 38.17
N LEU A 5 -17.90 -55.22 37.55
CA LEU A 5 -17.42 -53.99 38.18
C LEU A 5 -18.27 -53.64 39.41
N ALA A 6 -19.61 -53.73 39.31
CA ALA A 6 -20.48 -53.49 40.45
C ALA A 6 -20.24 -54.47 41.59
N CYS A 7 -19.96 -55.74 41.27
CA CYS A 7 -19.60 -56.72 42.26
C CYS A 7 -18.26 -56.39 42.93
N SER A 8 -17.21 -56.05 42.17
CA SER A 8 -15.92 -55.64 42.74
C SER A 8 -16.09 -54.45 43.69
N THR A 9 -16.79 -53.39 43.27
CA THR A 9 -17.06 -52.23 44.13
C THR A 9 -17.87 -52.60 45.39
N LYS A 10 -18.84 -53.51 45.26
CA LYS A 10 -19.59 -54.01 46.41
C LYS A 10 -18.64 -54.80 47.37
N GLY A 11 -17.76 -55.57 46.82
CA GLY A 11 -16.72 -56.24 47.60
C GLY A 11 -15.87 -55.27 48.42
N ASP A 12 -15.44 -54.13 47.78
CA ASP A 12 -14.65 -53.10 48.44
C ASP A 12 -15.42 -52.51 49.63
N ILE A 13 -16.71 -52.15 49.46
CA ILE A 13 -17.55 -51.62 50.53
C ILE A 13 -17.69 -52.65 51.69
N LEU A 14 -17.88 -53.91 51.36
CA LEU A 14 -18.03 -54.97 52.37
C LEU A 14 -16.68 -55.24 53.09
N GLY A 15 -15.57 -55.14 52.39
CA GLY A 15 -14.25 -55.22 52.97
C GLY A 15 -13.96 -54.10 53.98
N ASP A 16 -14.34 -52.88 53.65
CA ASP A 16 -14.25 -51.71 54.55
C ASP A 16 -15.14 -51.87 55.80
N LEU A 17 -16.27 -52.55 55.64
CA LEU A 17 -17.16 -52.89 56.74
C LEU A 17 -16.68 -54.11 57.53
N ASN A 18 -15.50 -54.65 57.25
CA ASN A 18 -14.95 -55.87 57.86
C ASN A 18 -15.81 -57.13 57.69
N GLN A 19 -16.62 -57.18 56.63
CA GLN A 19 -17.44 -58.36 56.28
C GLN A 19 -16.66 -59.24 55.28
N SER A 20 -15.56 -59.81 55.74
CA SER A 20 -14.54 -60.50 54.91
C SER A 20 -15.14 -61.60 54.02
N ASP A 21 -16.00 -62.46 54.55
CA ASP A 21 -16.55 -63.55 53.74
C ASP A 21 -17.43 -63.06 52.58
N SER A 22 -18.25 -62.07 52.85
CA SER A 22 -19.07 -61.43 51.81
C SER A 22 -18.20 -60.67 50.81
N ALA A 23 -17.18 -59.94 51.24
CA ALA A 23 -16.26 -59.22 50.39
C ALA A 23 -15.53 -60.17 49.42
N ILE A 24 -14.99 -61.26 49.95
CA ILE A 24 -14.29 -62.31 49.18
C ILE A 24 -15.22 -62.89 48.09
N TYR A 25 -16.50 -63.15 48.42
CA TYR A 25 -17.46 -63.65 47.46
C TYR A 25 -17.63 -62.67 46.26
N TYR A 26 -17.81 -61.40 46.52
CA TYR A 26 -17.98 -60.41 45.47
C TYR A 26 -16.69 -60.11 44.70
N TRP A 27 -15.50 -60.11 45.32
CA TRP A 27 -14.25 -59.97 44.60
C TRP A 27 -13.93 -61.17 43.70
N LYS A 28 -14.34 -62.40 44.07
CA LYS A 28 -14.20 -63.56 43.19
C LYS A 28 -15.03 -63.39 41.90
N ILE A 29 -16.22 -62.80 41.99
CA ILE A 29 -17.01 -62.44 40.80
C ILE A 29 -16.33 -61.31 40.00
N GLY A 30 -15.76 -60.32 40.67
CA GLY A 30 -14.97 -59.25 40.05
C GLY A 30 -13.75 -59.79 39.31
N ALA A 31 -13.07 -60.79 39.82
CA ALA A 31 -11.93 -61.44 39.21
C ALA A 31 -12.27 -62.21 37.90
N GLU A 32 -13.54 -62.48 37.60
CA GLU A 32 -14.00 -63.05 36.33
C GLU A 32 -14.26 -62.02 35.27
N SER A 33 -14.02 -60.72 35.57
CA SER A 33 -14.26 -59.61 34.63
C SER A 33 -13.45 -59.75 33.33
N SER A 34 -14.06 -59.37 32.23
CA SER A 34 -13.35 -59.17 30.97
C SER A 34 -12.46 -57.91 30.99
N ASN A 35 -12.71 -56.97 31.91
CA ASN A 35 -11.94 -55.77 32.10
C ASN A 35 -10.70 -56.09 32.96
N ILE A 36 -9.50 -55.95 32.38
CA ILE A 36 -8.22 -56.30 33.03
C ILE A 36 -7.99 -55.46 34.30
N TYR A 37 -8.43 -54.21 34.37
CA TYR A 37 -8.28 -53.37 35.55
C TYR A 37 -9.15 -53.83 36.71
N VAL A 38 -10.43 -54.17 36.42
CA VAL A 38 -11.34 -54.74 37.44
C VAL A 38 -10.86 -56.07 37.94
N LYS A 39 -10.33 -56.90 37.02
CA LYS A 39 -9.75 -58.22 37.35
C LYS A 39 -8.52 -58.06 38.25
N ALA A 40 -7.55 -57.20 37.91
CA ALA A 40 -6.38 -56.95 38.71
C ALA A 40 -6.72 -56.39 40.09
N SER A 41 -7.63 -55.40 40.16
CA SER A 41 -8.07 -54.82 41.43
C SER A 41 -8.73 -55.87 42.32
N SER A 42 -9.56 -56.75 41.77
CA SER A 42 -10.24 -57.82 42.51
C SER A 42 -9.23 -58.85 43.05
N TYR A 43 -8.23 -59.21 42.26
CA TYR A 43 -7.14 -60.10 42.74
C TYR A 43 -6.30 -59.47 43.84
N ASP A 44 -6.02 -58.16 43.75
CA ASP A 44 -5.30 -57.43 44.81
C ASP A 44 -6.09 -57.43 46.12
N CYS A 45 -7.40 -57.15 46.04
CA CYS A 45 -8.26 -57.21 47.23
C CYS A 45 -8.32 -58.60 47.83
N LEU A 46 -8.47 -59.66 47.03
CA LEU A 46 -8.45 -61.05 47.50
C LEU A 46 -7.10 -61.39 48.14
N PHE A 47 -5.98 -61.03 47.49
CA PHE A 47 -4.62 -61.21 48.04
C PHE A 47 -4.47 -60.57 49.42
N ARG A 48 -4.88 -59.30 49.56
CA ARG A 48 -4.74 -58.55 50.83
C ARG A 48 -5.65 -59.13 51.92
N GLU A 49 -6.89 -59.53 51.61
CA GLU A 49 -7.82 -60.04 52.60
C GLU A 49 -7.39 -61.45 53.10
N TYR A 50 -6.99 -62.34 52.20
CA TYR A 50 -6.47 -63.65 52.61
C TYR A 50 -5.18 -63.50 53.41
N LYS A 51 -4.31 -62.55 53.11
CA LYS A 51 -3.12 -62.19 53.90
C LYS A 51 -3.48 -61.74 55.32
N LYS A 52 -4.53 -60.90 55.45
CA LYS A 52 -5.05 -60.41 56.74
C LYS A 52 -5.60 -61.57 57.58
N MET A 53 -6.26 -62.51 56.92
CA MET A 53 -6.78 -63.74 57.55
C MET A 53 -5.68 -64.78 57.85
N LYS A 54 -4.41 -64.52 57.52
CA LYS A 54 -3.27 -65.41 57.65
C LYS A 54 -3.38 -66.72 56.84
N LEU A 55 -4.21 -66.75 55.82
CA LEU A 55 -4.40 -67.86 54.88
C LEU A 55 -3.33 -67.72 53.74
N TRP A 56 -2.12 -68.12 54.08
CA TRP A 56 -0.94 -67.85 53.25
C TRP A 56 -1.00 -68.52 51.87
N LYS A 57 -1.55 -69.73 51.78
CA LYS A 57 -1.61 -70.50 50.54
C LYS A 57 -2.54 -69.80 49.52
N GLU A 58 -3.72 -69.38 49.97
CA GLU A 58 -4.70 -68.68 49.18
C GLU A 58 -4.16 -67.27 48.81
N SER A 59 -3.56 -66.58 49.77
CA SER A 59 -2.96 -65.29 49.54
C SER A 59 -1.91 -65.34 48.42
N THR A 60 -1.00 -66.36 48.45
CA THR A 60 0.02 -66.48 47.39
C THR A 60 -0.57 -66.74 46.03
N LEU A 61 -1.61 -67.59 45.94
CA LEU A 61 -2.30 -67.89 44.67
C LEU A 61 -2.90 -66.63 44.03
N TYR A 62 -3.53 -65.79 44.84
CA TYR A 62 -4.13 -64.53 44.33
C TYR A 62 -3.07 -63.44 44.08
N ALA A 63 -1.96 -63.47 44.83
CA ALA A 63 -0.81 -62.58 44.55
C ALA A 63 -0.19 -62.87 43.17
N ASP A 64 0.05 -64.13 42.84
CA ASP A 64 0.58 -64.49 41.51
C ASP A 64 -0.33 -64.02 40.39
N SER A 65 -1.65 -64.24 40.55
CA SER A 65 -2.64 -63.76 39.59
C SER A 65 -2.65 -62.24 39.48
N PHE A 66 -2.57 -61.52 40.59
CA PHE A 66 -2.49 -60.06 40.61
C PHE A 66 -1.29 -59.55 39.82
N PHE A 67 -0.07 -60.09 40.10
CA PHE A 67 1.14 -59.63 39.45
C PHE A 67 1.11 -59.86 37.94
N ILE A 68 0.57 -60.96 37.43
CA ILE A 68 0.42 -61.21 35.99
C ILE A 68 -0.42 -60.14 35.32
N TYR A 69 -1.55 -59.76 35.91
CA TYR A 69 -2.43 -58.74 35.36
C TYR A 69 -1.86 -57.33 35.56
N TYR A 70 -1.21 -57.09 36.68
CA TYR A 70 -0.52 -55.84 36.96
C TYR A 70 0.60 -55.53 35.93
N ASP A 71 1.46 -56.51 35.67
CA ASP A 71 2.53 -56.38 34.66
C ASP A 71 1.94 -56.15 33.26
N SER A 72 0.82 -56.80 32.93
CA SER A 72 0.11 -56.61 31.68
C SER A 72 -0.44 -55.17 31.55
N ILE A 73 -1.00 -54.61 32.63
CA ILE A 73 -1.52 -53.24 32.68
C ILE A 73 -0.32 -52.25 32.53
N GLN A 74 0.77 -52.46 33.22
CA GLN A 74 1.97 -51.64 33.11
C GLN A 74 2.46 -51.65 31.66
N ALA A 75 2.62 -52.80 31.03
CA ALA A 75 3.07 -52.89 29.63
C ALA A 75 2.11 -52.19 28.65
N MET A 76 0.79 -52.23 28.92
CA MET A 76 -0.20 -51.48 28.11
C MET A 76 -0.06 -49.97 28.29
N ASN A 77 0.15 -49.50 29.53
CA ASN A 77 0.31 -48.08 29.84
C ASN A 77 1.62 -47.53 29.23
N ASP A 78 2.70 -48.28 29.37
CA ASP A 78 4.03 -47.89 28.79
C ASP A 78 3.96 -47.77 27.25
N ARG A 79 3.23 -48.72 26.60
CA ARG A 79 2.98 -48.62 25.14
C ARG A 79 2.14 -47.41 24.78
N ALA A 80 1.05 -47.13 25.51
CA ALA A 80 0.20 -45.97 25.25
C ALA A 80 0.95 -44.64 25.47
N GLU A 81 1.85 -44.60 26.46
CA GLU A 81 2.73 -43.45 26.69
C GLU A 81 3.74 -43.27 25.55
N LEU A 82 4.36 -44.37 25.10
CA LEU A 82 5.28 -44.36 23.96
C LEU A 82 4.59 -43.88 22.67
N ASP A 83 3.40 -44.42 22.37
CA ASP A 83 2.62 -44.03 21.21
C ASP A 83 2.29 -42.53 21.24
N LYS A 84 1.89 -42.01 22.41
CA LYS A 84 1.60 -40.59 22.60
C LYS A 84 2.86 -39.72 22.41
N LEU A 85 4.03 -40.17 22.88
CA LEU A 85 5.28 -39.47 22.66
C LEU A 85 5.66 -39.47 21.18
N MET A 86 5.49 -40.59 20.48
CA MET A 86 5.72 -40.68 19.04
C MET A 86 4.79 -39.76 18.24
N ASP A 87 3.50 -39.73 18.54
CA ASP A 87 2.54 -38.85 17.90
C ASP A 87 2.90 -37.36 18.10
N ASN A 88 3.24 -36.99 19.33
CA ASN A 88 3.69 -35.63 19.64
C ASN A 88 4.95 -35.25 18.84
N HIS A 89 5.91 -36.18 18.75
CA HIS A 89 7.13 -35.96 17.97
C HIS A 89 6.85 -35.78 16.47
N LEU A 90 5.97 -36.59 15.89
CA LEU A 90 5.55 -36.48 14.49
C LEU A 90 4.86 -35.14 14.22
N VAL A 91 3.96 -34.70 15.11
CA VAL A 91 3.29 -33.39 15.02
C VAL A 91 4.30 -32.26 15.09
N GLU A 92 5.31 -32.38 15.96
CA GLU A 92 6.35 -31.34 16.07
C GLU A 92 7.25 -31.27 14.83
N LEU A 93 7.64 -32.42 14.26
CA LEU A 93 8.38 -32.47 12.99
C LEU A 93 7.58 -31.83 11.86
N HIS A 94 6.31 -32.17 11.73
CA HIS A 94 5.43 -31.60 10.71
C HIS A 94 5.24 -30.08 10.87
N LYS A 95 5.13 -29.58 12.10
CA LYS A 95 5.10 -28.14 12.37
C LYS A 95 6.41 -27.46 11.95
N ARG A 96 7.56 -28.08 12.20
CA ARG A 96 8.88 -27.54 11.79
C ARG A 96 8.99 -27.45 10.26
N GLU A 97 8.58 -28.48 9.55
CA GLU A 97 8.56 -28.48 8.07
C GLU A 97 7.64 -27.39 7.49
N LEU A 98 6.43 -27.26 8.05
CA LEU A 98 5.49 -26.21 7.64
C LEU A 98 6.05 -24.81 7.93
N SER A 99 6.67 -24.60 9.09
CA SER A 99 7.25 -23.30 9.45
C SER A 99 8.42 -22.94 8.53
N ALA A 100 9.29 -23.89 8.24
CA ALA A 100 10.40 -23.69 7.30
C ALA A 100 9.89 -23.33 5.89
N ARG A 101 8.89 -24.05 5.38
CA ARG A 101 8.27 -23.74 4.07
C ARG A 101 7.64 -22.36 4.04
N ASN A 102 6.92 -21.98 5.11
CA ASN A 102 6.31 -20.65 5.21
C ASN A 102 7.35 -19.54 5.27
N GLN A 103 8.48 -19.74 5.95
CA GLN A 103 9.60 -18.80 5.97
C GLN A 103 10.16 -18.55 4.56
N TRP A 104 10.38 -19.61 3.77
CA TRP A 104 10.84 -19.47 2.38
C TRP A 104 9.86 -18.74 1.49
N ILE A 105 8.55 -18.94 1.68
CA ILE A 105 7.49 -18.21 0.97
C ILE A 105 7.55 -16.71 1.32
N ILE A 106 7.68 -16.37 2.61
CA ILE A 106 7.77 -14.97 3.06
C ILE A 106 9.03 -14.30 2.49
N VAL A 107 10.19 -14.97 2.55
CA VAL A 107 11.43 -14.45 1.96
C VAL A 107 11.28 -14.22 0.45
N GLY A 108 10.65 -15.15 -0.27
CA GLY A 108 10.36 -15.00 -1.70
C GLY A 108 9.45 -13.81 -2.00
N LEU A 109 8.40 -13.61 -1.22
CA LEU A 109 7.49 -12.46 -1.37
C LEU A 109 8.18 -11.12 -1.11
N VAL A 110 9.02 -11.06 -0.06
CA VAL A 110 9.81 -9.85 0.24
C VAL A 110 10.80 -9.55 -0.88
N ALA A 111 11.51 -10.55 -1.40
CA ALA A 111 12.42 -10.39 -2.52
C ALA A 111 11.69 -9.90 -3.79
N ALA A 112 10.54 -10.49 -4.12
CA ALA A 112 9.72 -10.06 -5.26
C ALA A 112 9.24 -8.61 -5.10
N PHE A 113 8.82 -8.22 -3.89
CA PHE A 113 8.42 -6.84 -3.60
C PHE A 113 9.57 -5.85 -3.78
N LEU A 114 10.78 -6.17 -3.30
CA LEU A 114 11.96 -5.32 -3.48
C LEU A 114 12.34 -5.14 -4.95
N VAL A 115 12.26 -6.21 -5.76
CA VAL A 115 12.47 -6.14 -7.20
C VAL A 115 11.45 -5.21 -7.87
N LEU A 116 10.18 -5.31 -7.48
CA LEU A 116 9.11 -4.46 -8.01
C LEU A 116 9.34 -2.99 -7.68
N VAL A 117 9.75 -2.67 -6.45
CA VAL A 117 10.11 -1.32 -6.02
C VAL A 117 11.32 -0.79 -6.82
N ALA A 118 12.35 -1.61 -7.03
CA ALA A 118 13.51 -1.23 -7.83
C ALA A 118 13.13 -0.89 -9.29
N ILE A 119 12.25 -1.71 -9.91
CA ILE A 119 11.72 -1.43 -11.26
C ILE A 119 10.98 -0.09 -11.30
N LEU A 120 10.13 0.19 -10.31
CA LEU A 120 9.39 1.45 -10.23
C LEU A 120 10.33 2.65 -10.09
N ILE A 121 11.40 2.53 -9.29
CA ILE A 121 12.42 3.57 -9.14
C ILE A 121 13.14 3.80 -10.46
N ILE A 122 13.55 2.74 -11.17
CA ILE A 122 14.22 2.84 -12.48
C ILE A 122 13.30 3.53 -13.50
N LEU A 123 12.04 3.14 -13.57
CA LEU A 123 11.05 3.76 -14.46
C LEU A 123 10.84 5.24 -14.12
N TYR A 124 10.78 5.57 -12.83
CA TYR A 124 10.68 6.97 -12.38
C TYR A 124 11.89 7.80 -12.79
N LEU A 125 13.11 7.32 -12.55
CA LEU A 125 14.35 8.00 -12.91
C LEU A 125 14.49 8.16 -14.43
N TRP A 126 14.13 7.14 -15.22
CA TRP A 126 14.13 7.21 -16.67
C TRP A 126 13.15 8.26 -17.22
N ARG A 127 11.94 8.30 -16.61
CA ARG A 127 10.91 9.30 -16.97
C ARG A 127 11.35 10.71 -16.59
N ASP A 128 12.01 10.90 -15.44
CA ASP A 128 12.54 12.19 -15.01
C ASP A 128 13.69 12.65 -15.90
N GLY A 129 14.61 11.74 -16.26
CA GLY A 129 15.69 12.02 -17.19
C GLY A 129 15.21 12.44 -18.58
N ARG A 130 14.14 11.83 -19.11
CA ARG A 130 13.52 12.26 -20.38
C ARG A 130 12.92 13.65 -20.31
N ARG A 131 12.31 14.01 -19.16
CA ARG A 131 11.75 15.36 -18.96
C ARG A 131 12.84 16.42 -18.91
N LYS A 132 13.92 16.15 -18.18
CA LYS A 132 15.08 17.07 -18.09
C LYS A 132 15.73 17.30 -19.45
N LYS A 133 15.92 16.25 -20.24
CA LYS A 133 16.46 16.39 -21.60
C LYS A 133 15.58 17.28 -22.50
N LYS A 134 14.26 17.05 -22.49
CA LYS A 134 13.32 17.90 -23.25
C LYS A 134 13.35 19.37 -22.79
N TYR A 135 13.45 19.60 -21.48
CA TYR A 135 13.52 20.95 -20.94
C TYR A 135 14.79 21.66 -21.39
N VAL A 136 15.95 21.01 -21.35
CA VAL A 136 17.24 21.57 -21.82
C VAL A 136 17.18 21.84 -23.32
N ASP A 137 16.66 20.92 -24.13
CA ASP A 137 16.52 21.11 -25.59
C ASP A 137 15.61 22.31 -25.90
N LEU A 138 14.49 22.45 -25.21
CA LEU A 138 13.59 23.61 -25.40
C LEU A 138 14.26 24.94 -24.99
N GLN A 139 15.03 24.96 -23.90
CA GLN A 139 15.80 26.16 -23.51
C GLN A 139 16.87 26.53 -24.54
N GLN A 140 17.57 25.53 -25.07
CA GLN A 140 18.57 25.78 -26.11
C GLN A 140 17.94 26.38 -27.37
N ARG A 141 16.85 25.83 -27.86
CA ARG A 141 16.08 26.38 -29.00
C ARG A 141 15.59 27.81 -28.75
N LEU A 142 15.18 28.09 -27.51
CA LEU A 142 14.79 29.46 -27.15
C LEU A 142 15.93 30.43 -27.23
N MET A 143 17.13 30.02 -26.80
CA MET A 143 18.37 30.86 -26.94
C MET A 143 18.76 31.05 -28.39
N GLU A 144 18.69 30.00 -29.22
CA GLU A 144 18.94 30.07 -30.66
C GLU A 144 17.99 31.03 -31.37
N ASN A 145 16.67 30.87 -31.14
CA ASN A 145 15.66 31.77 -31.67
C ASN A 145 15.84 33.22 -31.23
N ARG A 146 16.26 33.44 -29.98
CA ARG A 146 16.54 34.77 -29.46
C ARG A 146 17.75 35.39 -30.17
N ALA A 147 18.83 34.64 -30.36
CA ALA A 147 20.01 35.10 -31.08
C ALA A 147 19.70 35.44 -32.54
N GLU A 148 18.90 34.62 -33.22
CA GLU A 148 18.44 34.86 -34.58
C GLU A 148 17.56 36.10 -34.70
N ALA A 149 16.64 36.33 -33.76
CA ALA A 149 15.83 37.55 -33.74
C ALA A 149 16.65 38.82 -33.53
N ILE A 150 17.69 38.77 -32.68
CA ILE A 150 18.62 39.91 -32.48
C ILE A 150 19.40 40.16 -33.78
N PHE A 151 19.94 39.10 -34.40
CA PHE A 151 20.69 39.22 -35.65
C PHE A 151 19.83 39.85 -36.76
N LEU A 152 18.59 39.40 -36.95
CA LEU A 152 17.64 39.97 -37.92
C LEU A 152 17.28 41.45 -37.61
N SER A 153 17.25 41.83 -36.34
CA SER A 153 16.98 43.22 -35.95
C SER A 153 18.17 44.15 -36.23
N GLU A 154 19.41 43.62 -36.24
CA GLU A 154 20.66 44.39 -36.49
C GLU A 154 21.02 44.47 -37.98
N VAL A 155 20.59 43.49 -38.80
CA VAL A 155 20.92 43.47 -40.23
C VAL A 155 20.08 44.48 -40.97
N THR A 156 20.73 45.48 -41.57
CA THR A 156 20.11 46.67 -42.19
C THR A 156 19.77 46.47 -43.69
N GLU A 157 20.15 45.36 -44.32
CA GLU A 157 20.14 45.19 -45.78
C GLU A 157 18.88 44.53 -46.39
N ALA A 158 18.03 43.92 -45.55
CA ALA A 158 16.77 43.31 -46.04
C ALA A 158 15.61 44.32 -46.21
N SER A 159 14.69 44.08 -47.17
CA SER A 159 13.53 44.90 -47.31
C SER A 159 12.68 44.88 -46.01
N SER A 160 12.07 46.00 -45.66
CA SER A 160 11.35 46.12 -44.36
C SER A 160 10.19 45.08 -44.24
N ASP A 161 9.59 44.67 -45.32
CA ASP A 161 8.45 43.76 -45.35
C ASP A 161 8.86 42.30 -45.10
N ASP A 162 9.96 41.84 -45.76
CA ASP A 162 10.50 40.47 -45.57
C ASP A 162 11.00 40.27 -44.13
N ARG A 163 11.70 41.30 -43.59
CA ARG A 163 12.18 41.28 -42.22
C ARG A 163 11.06 41.22 -41.19
N ASN A 164 9.98 41.97 -41.39
CA ASN A 164 8.83 42.00 -40.49
C ASN A 164 8.10 40.64 -40.51
N ALA A 165 7.94 40.01 -41.67
CA ALA A 165 7.39 38.68 -41.79
C ALA A 165 8.19 37.61 -41.08
N GLU A 166 9.52 37.70 -41.16
CA GLU A 166 10.42 36.74 -40.50
C GLU A 166 10.47 36.95 -38.97
N LEU A 167 10.46 38.19 -38.51
CA LEU A 167 10.35 38.50 -37.09
C LEU A 167 9.02 38.01 -36.51
N GLU A 168 7.91 38.18 -37.21
CA GLU A 168 6.61 37.64 -36.80
C GLU A 168 6.61 36.14 -36.71
N LYS A 169 7.26 35.43 -37.65
CA LYS A 169 7.44 33.98 -37.60
C LYS A 169 8.25 33.53 -36.34
N LEU A 170 9.34 34.26 -36.05
CA LEU A 170 10.15 33.97 -34.87
C LEU A 170 9.42 34.25 -33.54
N GLU A 171 8.57 35.29 -33.50
CA GLU A 171 7.71 35.57 -32.34
C GLU A 171 6.69 34.47 -32.11
N LYS A 172 6.07 33.92 -33.19
CA LYS A 172 5.17 32.77 -33.12
C LYS A 172 5.88 31.52 -32.63
N GLU A 173 7.09 31.23 -33.16
CA GLU A 173 7.89 30.09 -32.76
C GLU A 173 8.31 30.18 -31.28
N ARG A 174 8.75 31.38 -30.85
CA ARG A 174 9.07 31.67 -29.44
C ARG A 174 7.91 31.41 -28.53
N PHE A 175 6.71 31.84 -28.90
CA PHE A 175 5.50 31.55 -28.13
C PHE A 175 5.25 30.03 -28.01
N GLN A 176 5.43 29.26 -29.10
CA GLN A 176 5.25 27.80 -29.10
C GLN A 176 6.28 27.11 -28.20
N ILE A 177 7.52 27.56 -28.19
CA ILE A 177 8.56 27.04 -27.28
C ILE A 177 8.20 27.35 -25.83
N CYS A 178 7.77 28.58 -25.51
CA CYS A 178 7.32 28.96 -24.18
C CYS A 178 6.09 28.13 -23.72
N LEU A 179 5.16 27.86 -24.65
CA LEU A 179 4.02 27.00 -24.39
C LEU A 179 4.45 25.56 -24.05
N SER A 180 5.36 25.01 -24.87
CA SER A 180 5.91 23.68 -24.62
C SER A 180 6.67 23.58 -23.29
N LEU A 181 7.42 24.63 -22.91
CA LEU A 181 8.05 24.73 -21.60
C LEU A 181 7.01 24.77 -20.47
N PHE A 182 5.93 25.55 -20.64
CA PHE A 182 4.85 25.61 -19.65
C PHE A 182 4.14 24.26 -19.48
N GLU A 183 3.88 23.53 -20.57
CA GLU A 183 3.24 22.21 -20.56
C GLU A 183 4.03 21.17 -19.74
N THR A 184 5.35 21.35 -19.58
CA THR A 184 6.17 20.49 -18.72
C THR A 184 5.94 20.72 -17.22
N THR A 185 5.30 21.84 -16.85
CA THR A 185 5.13 22.29 -15.46
C THR A 185 3.90 21.70 -14.77
N ALA A 186 3.93 21.68 -13.43
CA ALA A 186 2.75 21.31 -12.64
C ALA A 186 1.61 22.34 -12.76
N GLY A 187 1.96 23.62 -13.01
CA GLY A 187 0.98 24.70 -13.21
C GLY A 187 0.13 24.52 -14.46
N SER A 188 0.69 24.00 -15.55
CA SER A 188 -0.04 23.67 -16.77
C SER A 188 -1.13 22.66 -16.54
N LYS A 189 -0.83 21.54 -15.86
CA LYS A 189 -1.81 20.51 -15.55
C LYS A 189 -2.98 21.06 -14.73
N ARG A 190 -2.67 21.91 -13.75
CA ARG A 190 -3.70 22.56 -12.92
C ARG A 190 -4.54 23.57 -13.72
N LEU A 191 -3.91 24.30 -14.64
CA LEU A 191 -4.63 25.19 -15.54
C LEU A 191 -5.59 24.41 -16.44
N ASP A 192 -5.19 23.28 -16.98
CA ASP A 192 -6.02 22.43 -17.82
C ASP A 192 -7.20 21.81 -17.05
N GLU A 193 -6.98 21.41 -15.79
CA GLU A 193 -8.05 20.98 -14.89
C GLU A 193 -9.10 22.10 -14.71
N LEU A 194 -8.64 23.34 -14.52
CA LEU A 194 -9.51 24.52 -14.40
C LEU A 194 -10.28 24.83 -15.67
N LYS A 195 -9.64 24.71 -16.84
CA LYS A 195 -10.32 24.93 -18.14
C LYS A 195 -11.40 23.90 -18.41
N LYS A 196 -11.28 22.69 -17.90
CA LYS A 196 -12.25 21.59 -18.06
C LYS A 196 -13.38 21.62 -17.04
N ALA A 197 -13.23 22.36 -15.96
CA ALA A 197 -14.23 22.45 -14.91
C ALA A 197 -15.45 23.24 -15.42
N THR A 198 -16.64 22.69 -15.25
CA THR A 198 -17.90 23.33 -15.65
C THR A 198 -18.21 24.55 -14.76
N PRO A 199 -18.86 25.62 -15.31
CA PRO A 199 -19.17 26.85 -14.58
C PRO A 199 -20.02 26.69 -13.31
N SER A 200 -20.72 25.55 -13.17
CA SER A 200 -21.55 25.24 -12.00
C SER A 200 -20.77 24.81 -10.75
N MET A 201 -19.50 24.47 -10.90
CA MET A 201 -18.61 24.23 -9.78
C MET A 201 -17.97 25.56 -9.35
N GLN A 202 -18.40 26.12 -8.21
CA GLN A 202 -17.67 27.21 -7.53
C GLN A 202 -16.33 26.65 -7.05
N ILE A 203 -15.34 26.62 -7.95
CA ILE A 203 -13.99 26.15 -7.62
C ILE A 203 -13.31 27.26 -6.83
N LYS A 204 -13.36 27.17 -5.51
CA LYS A 204 -12.43 27.93 -4.65
C LYS A 204 -11.02 27.37 -4.90
N ILE A 205 -10.28 28.03 -5.78
CA ILE A 205 -8.87 27.70 -5.98
C ILE A 205 -8.12 28.08 -4.70
N ALA A 206 -7.47 27.11 -4.06
CA ALA A 206 -6.59 27.42 -2.94
C ALA A 206 -5.48 28.38 -3.41
N ASP A 207 -5.13 29.36 -2.58
CA ASP A 207 -4.12 30.38 -2.91
C ASP A 207 -2.78 29.79 -3.34
N THR A 208 -2.43 28.62 -2.78
CA THR A 208 -1.23 27.85 -3.16
C THR A 208 -1.23 27.42 -4.63
N TYR A 209 -2.38 26.96 -5.16
CA TYR A 209 -2.49 26.54 -6.57
C TYR A 209 -2.47 27.74 -7.51
N ARG A 210 -3.11 28.84 -7.11
CA ARG A 210 -3.05 30.13 -7.85
C ARG A 210 -1.62 30.61 -7.96
N ALA A 211 -0.88 30.67 -6.84
CA ALA A 211 0.51 31.08 -6.81
C ALA A 211 1.39 30.18 -7.69
N LEU A 212 1.16 28.86 -7.68
CA LEU A 212 1.88 27.90 -8.51
C LEU A 212 1.65 28.16 -10.01
N ILE A 213 0.42 28.33 -10.45
CA ILE A 213 0.08 28.62 -11.86
C ILE A 213 0.74 29.93 -12.30
N VAL A 214 0.55 31.00 -11.54
CA VAL A 214 1.13 32.33 -11.85
C VAL A 214 2.65 32.29 -11.89
N SER A 215 3.31 31.62 -10.93
CA SER A 215 4.77 31.46 -10.91
C SER A 215 5.28 30.70 -12.13
N ASN A 216 4.59 29.60 -12.51
CA ASN A 216 5.01 28.80 -13.67
C ASN A 216 4.76 29.56 -14.99
N ILE A 217 3.67 30.30 -15.14
CA ILE A 217 3.43 31.18 -16.30
C ILE A 217 4.56 32.22 -16.39
N ARG A 218 4.84 32.94 -15.32
CA ARG A 218 5.89 33.97 -15.31
C ARG A 218 7.25 33.41 -15.68
N LYS A 219 7.58 32.20 -15.24
CA LYS A 219 8.86 31.54 -15.58
C LYS A 219 8.92 31.07 -17.03
N SER A 220 7.87 30.41 -17.51
CA SER A 220 7.86 29.81 -18.85
C SER A 220 7.70 30.87 -19.96
N PHE A 221 6.96 31.95 -19.69
CA PHE A 221 6.71 33.03 -20.65
C PHE A 221 7.52 34.31 -20.36
N ALA A 222 8.63 34.18 -19.61
CA ALA A 222 9.46 35.34 -19.27
C ALA A 222 9.94 36.14 -20.50
N ASP A 223 10.31 35.46 -21.58
CA ASP A 223 10.75 36.08 -22.83
C ASP A 223 9.62 36.77 -23.57
N VAL A 224 8.43 36.16 -23.64
CA VAL A 224 7.24 36.78 -24.26
C VAL A 224 6.80 38.02 -23.47
N MET A 225 6.81 37.92 -22.15
CA MET A 225 6.47 39.04 -21.26
C MET A 225 7.55 40.14 -21.32
N GLY A 226 8.82 39.79 -21.43
CA GLY A 226 9.93 40.71 -21.61
C GLY A 226 9.79 41.52 -22.90
N ASN A 227 9.60 40.87 -24.05
CA ASN A 227 9.40 41.54 -25.34
C ASN A 227 8.19 42.48 -25.33
N LEU A 228 7.04 42.03 -24.75
CA LEU A 228 5.88 42.90 -24.62
C LEU A 228 6.19 44.11 -23.71
N LYS A 229 6.98 43.92 -22.68
CA LYS A 229 7.38 45.02 -21.78
C LYS A 229 8.35 46.01 -22.43
N GLU A 230 9.30 45.53 -23.23
CA GLU A 230 10.23 46.35 -24.00
C GLU A 230 9.48 47.17 -25.06
N ARG A 231 8.58 46.54 -25.81
CA ARG A 231 7.76 47.20 -26.83
C ARG A 231 6.75 48.19 -26.23
N TYR A 232 6.15 47.82 -25.06
CA TYR A 232 5.13 48.65 -24.38
C TYR A 232 5.48 48.88 -22.90
N PRO A 233 6.37 49.81 -22.58
CA PRO A 233 6.89 50.03 -21.23
C PRO A 233 5.83 50.36 -20.17
N ASN A 234 4.68 50.86 -20.61
CA ASN A 234 3.56 51.24 -19.76
C ASN A 234 2.70 50.05 -19.25
N LEU A 235 2.93 48.83 -19.72
CA LEU A 235 2.25 47.63 -19.22
C LEU A 235 2.76 47.27 -17.85
N THR A 236 1.85 46.98 -16.93
CA THR A 236 2.19 46.40 -15.60
C THR A 236 2.41 44.90 -15.68
N ASN A 237 3.08 44.31 -14.69
CA ASN A 237 3.28 42.85 -14.61
C ASN A 237 1.96 42.07 -14.61
N ASP A 238 0.91 42.65 -14.08
CA ASP A 238 -0.43 42.05 -14.09
C ASP A 238 -1.12 42.20 -15.45
N ASP A 239 -0.85 43.30 -16.20
CA ASP A 239 -1.30 43.46 -17.58
C ASP A 239 -0.62 42.39 -18.47
N LEU A 240 0.69 42.18 -18.31
CA LEU A 240 1.43 41.13 -19.00
C LEU A 240 0.93 39.71 -18.69
N LEU A 241 0.66 39.42 -17.42
CA LEU A 241 0.05 38.15 -17.04
C LEU A 241 -1.32 37.94 -17.71
N TYR A 242 -2.15 39.00 -17.75
CA TYR A 242 -3.44 38.94 -18.40
C TYR A 242 -3.32 38.72 -19.92
N CYS A 243 -2.34 39.34 -20.58
CA CYS A 243 -2.06 39.11 -22.01
C CYS A 243 -1.69 37.64 -22.25
N VAL A 244 -0.79 37.07 -21.44
CA VAL A 244 -0.39 35.65 -21.58
C VAL A 244 -1.54 34.70 -21.32
N LEU A 245 -2.39 34.93 -20.30
CA LEU A 245 -3.58 34.15 -20.07
C LEU A 245 -4.58 34.19 -21.23
N SER A 246 -4.70 35.36 -21.92
CA SER A 246 -5.51 35.51 -23.11
C SER A 246 -4.91 34.72 -24.29
N LEU A 247 -3.61 34.82 -24.53
CA LEU A 247 -2.91 34.05 -25.57
C LEU A 247 -3.01 32.53 -25.33
N LEU A 248 -3.04 32.10 -24.05
CA LEU A 248 -3.31 30.71 -23.67
C LEU A 248 -4.78 30.32 -23.85
N ARG A 249 -5.63 31.18 -24.37
CA ARG A 249 -7.06 30.96 -24.57
C ARG A 249 -7.78 30.49 -23.31
N CYS A 250 -7.45 31.10 -22.17
CA CYS A 250 -8.13 30.80 -20.93
C CYS A 250 -9.55 31.39 -20.93
N PRO A 251 -10.59 30.60 -20.54
CA PRO A 251 -11.92 31.10 -20.32
C PRO A 251 -11.92 32.26 -19.31
N LYS A 252 -12.88 33.22 -19.50
CA LYS A 252 -12.97 34.42 -18.65
C LYS A 252 -13.03 34.06 -17.15
N ASP A 253 -13.81 33.05 -16.80
CA ASP A 253 -13.96 32.60 -15.40
C ASP A 253 -12.65 32.09 -14.83
N VAL A 254 -11.84 31.35 -15.61
CA VAL A 254 -10.52 30.87 -15.22
C VAL A 254 -9.56 32.07 -14.99
N ILE A 255 -9.62 33.09 -15.87
CA ILE A 255 -8.79 34.30 -15.70
C ILE A 255 -9.18 35.05 -14.42
N LEU A 256 -10.49 35.20 -14.11
CA LEU A 256 -10.97 35.80 -12.87
C LEU A 256 -10.40 35.05 -11.63
N HIS A 257 -10.44 33.73 -11.64
CA HIS A 257 -9.94 32.92 -10.54
C HIS A 257 -8.41 33.01 -10.36
N ILE A 258 -7.64 33.00 -11.46
CA ILE A 258 -6.17 33.09 -11.42
C ILE A 258 -5.72 34.47 -10.98
N THR A 259 -6.35 35.54 -11.54
CA THR A 259 -5.95 36.92 -11.24
C THR A 259 -6.54 37.44 -9.93
N ASN A 260 -7.53 36.78 -9.38
CA ASN A 260 -8.28 37.16 -8.18
C ASN A 260 -8.88 38.55 -8.26
N VAL A 261 -9.48 38.87 -9.40
CA VAL A 261 -10.13 40.17 -9.64
C VAL A 261 -11.56 39.98 -10.10
N SER A 262 -12.40 41.01 -9.95
CA SER A 262 -13.79 40.99 -10.44
C SER A 262 -13.89 41.06 -11.95
N ALA A 263 -15.05 40.66 -12.50
CA ALA A 263 -15.33 40.74 -13.94
C ALA A 263 -15.22 42.17 -14.49
N ASP A 264 -15.67 43.15 -13.69
CA ASP A 264 -15.59 44.57 -14.07
C ASP A 264 -14.10 45.05 -14.08
N ALA A 265 -13.31 44.63 -13.12
CA ALA A 265 -11.89 44.96 -13.09
C ALA A 265 -11.13 44.40 -14.33
N ILE A 266 -11.47 43.18 -14.80
CA ILE A 266 -10.93 42.63 -16.05
C ILE A 266 -11.36 43.46 -17.28
N LYS A 267 -12.61 43.86 -17.35
CA LYS A 267 -13.11 44.72 -18.44
C LYS A 267 -12.37 46.05 -18.47
N VAL A 268 -12.19 46.68 -17.32
CA VAL A 268 -11.40 47.92 -17.18
C VAL A 268 -9.95 47.67 -17.60
N ARG A 269 -9.36 46.55 -17.18
CA ARG A 269 -7.98 46.17 -17.53
C ARG A 269 -7.84 45.97 -19.05
N LYS A 270 -8.74 45.24 -19.71
CA LYS A 270 -8.75 45.08 -21.17
C LYS A 270 -8.78 46.43 -21.89
N ASN A 271 -9.66 47.33 -21.45
CA ASN A 271 -9.78 48.68 -22.04
C ASN A 271 -8.51 49.52 -21.82
N ARG A 272 -7.89 49.41 -20.63
CA ARG A 272 -6.62 50.11 -20.33
C ARG A 272 -5.47 49.59 -21.20
N ILE A 273 -5.40 48.27 -21.42
CA ILE A 273 -4.38 47.66 -22.30
C ILE A 273 -4.61 48.11 -23.74
N LYS A 274 -5.86 48.14 -24.21
CA LYS A 274 -6.18 48.69 -25.55
C LYS A 274 -5.65 50.11 -25.82
N GLY A 275 -5.59 50.95 -24.79
CA GLY A 275 -5.00 52.27 -24.87
C GLY A 275 -3.46 52.33 -24.76
N LYS A 276 -2.81 51.22 -24.48
CA LYS A 276 -1.36 51.15 -24.26
C LYS A 276 -0.57 50.39 -25.33
N ILE A 277 -1.25 49.57 -26.14
CA ILE A 277 -0.69 48.76 -27.22
C ILE A 277 -1.37 49.13 -28.55
N ASP A 278 -0.68 48.87 -29.66
CA ASP A 278 -1.26 49.07 -30.98
C ASP A 278 -2.44 48.15 -31.30
N ALA A 279 -3.23 48.53 -32.31
CA ALA A 279 -4.47 47.81 -32.63
C ALA A 279 -4.24 46.38 -33.16
N GLU A 280 -3.14 46.18 -33.89
CA GLU A 280 -2.75 44.90 -34.45
C GLU A 280 -2.37 43.88 -33.33
N GLN A 281 -1.50 44.31 -32.45
CA GLN A 281 -1.06 43.50 -31.30
C GLN A 281 -2.24 43.23 -30.33
N PHE A 282 -3.15 44.23 -30.18
CA PHE A 282 -4.34 44.02 -29.36
C PHE A 282 -5.25 42.93 -29.95
N SER A 283 -5.50 42.98 -31.26
CA SER A 283 -6.28 41.95 -31.94
C SER A 283 -5.67 40.59 -31.85
N HIS A 284 -4.34 40.49 -32.04
CA HIS A 284 -3.60 39.26 -31.92
C HIS A 284 -3.70 38.62 -30.50
N ILE A 285 -3.74 39.42 -29.43
CA ILE A 285 -3.82 38.94 -28.05
C ILE A 285 -5.26 38.60 -27.61
N PHE A 286 -6.25 39.37 -28.05
CA PHE A 286 -7.58 39.31 -27.44
C PHE A 286 -8.71 38.90 -28.39
N ASP A 287 -8.52 38.92 -29.71
CA ASP A 287 -9.55 38.64 -30.70
C ASP A 287 -9.27 37.37 -31.54
N CYS A 288 -8.30 36.57 -31.12
CA CYS A 288 -7.98 35.25 -31.69
C CYS A 288 -8.92 34.13 -31.25
#